data_e0aba2aeb0b0b1fc4207c82638077cdf
#
_entry.id   e0aba2aeb0b0b1fc4207c82638077cdf
#
_cell.length_a   1.000
_cell.length_b   1.000
_cell.length_c   1.000
_cell.angle_alpha   90.00
_cell.angle_beta   90.00
_cell.angle_gamma   90.00
#
_symmetry.space_group_name_H-M   'P 1'
#
loop_
_entity.id
_entity.type
_entity.pdbx_description
1 polymer ?
#
loop_
_entity_poly.entity_id
_entity_poly.type
_entity_poly.pdbx_seq_one_letter_code
_entity_poly.pdbx_strand_id
1 'polypeptide(L)'
;MADWSAEQYLKFEDERTRPSRDLLAQIPLAAPRKAVDIGCGPGNSTELLVERWPNAEIMGIDTSADMLRQARERLPKQTFVEANVAHWVPPANTDVLFANAIFQWVPDHLRQLQRLLGALPAGGALAVQMPDNLDEPCHVMMREVAHAGPWRETLADAARARDVLPKPGAYYDALRPLCQRIEIWHTIYNHVLADATAIVEWVKGTGLKPFVDPLEPAERKEFVREYTARVAAAYPPQVDGKVILRFPRFFVVAVK
;
A
#
# COMPACT_ATOMS: atom_id res chain seq x y z
N MET A 1 -0.94 16.13 6.49
CA MET A 1 -1.27 15.11 5.46
C MET A 1 -2.78 15.03 5.37
N ALA A 2 -3.36 14.97 4.16
CA ALA A 2 -4.80 14.78 4.02
C ALA A 2 -5.18 13.41 4.60
N ASP A 3 -6.24 13.37 5.42
CA ASP A 3 -6.71 12.14 6.03
C ASP A 3 -7.28 11.19 4.96
N TRP A 4 -7.07 9.89 5.13
CA TRP A 4 -7.51 8.88 4.17
C TRP A 4 -8.97 8.50 4.44
N SER A 5 -9.82 8.53 3.39
CA SER A 5 -11.21 8.09 3.50
C SER A 5 -11.30 6.57 3.44
N ALA A 6 -11.71 5.95 4.54
CA ALA A 6 -11.87 4.50 4.60
C ALA A 6 -13.06 4.02 3.75
N GLU A 7 -14.15 4.80 3.62
CA GLU A 7 -15.29 4.45 2.76
C GLU A 7 -14.86 4.26 1.29
N GLN A 8 -14.05 5.18 0.76
CA GLN A 8 -13.51 5.07 -0.61
C GLN A 8 -12.53 3.90 -0.73
N TYR A 9 -11.79 3.57 0.34
CA TYR A 9 -10.86 2.45 0.37
C TYR A 9 -11.57 1.09 0.31
N LEU A 10 -12.69 0.94 1.01
CA LEU A 10 -13.46 -0.31 1.10
C LEU A 10 -14.23 -0.67 -0.17
N LYS A 11 -14.39 0.25 -1.12
CA LYS A 11 -15.09 -0.01 -2.41
C LYS A 11 -14.51 -1.19 -3.21
N PHE A 12 -13.22 -1.51 -3.00
CA PHE A 12 -12.48 -2.59 -3.67
C PHE A 12 -11.75 -3.44 -2.64
N GLU A 13 -12.44 -3.80 -1.57
CA GLU A 13 -11.83 -4.48 -0.41
C GLU A 13 -11.23 -5.83 -0.79
N ASP A 14 -11.95 -6.66 -1.55
CA ASP A 14 -11.48 -7.99 -1.93
C ASP A 14 -10.20 -7.95 -2.77
N GLU A 15 -10.16 -7.08 -3.79
CA GLU A 15 -8.99 -6.93 -4.65
C GLU A 15 -7.80 -6.32 -3.91
N ARG A 16 -8.06 -5.43 -2.95
CA ARG A 16 -7.01 -4.81 -2.11
C ARG A 16 -6.50 -5.75 -1.04
N THR A 17 -7.33 -6.68 -0.57
CA THR A 17 -7.00 -7.66 0.46
C THR A 17 -6.23 -8.85 -0.11
N ARG A 18 -6.43 -9.21 -1.39
CA ARG A 18 -5.74 -10.34 -2.04
C ARG A 18 -4.21 -10.27 -1.91
N PRO A 19 -3.52 -9.14 -2.17
CA PRO A 19 -2.07 -9.07 -1.98
C PRO A 19 -1.63 -9.28 -0.52
N SER A 20 -2.45 -8.88 0.46
CA SER A 20 -2.18 -9.16 1.87
C SER A 20 -2.24 -10.67 2.17
N ARG A 21 -3.22 -11.38 1.61
CA ARG A 21 -3.33 -12.84 1.73
C ARG A 21 -2.13 -13.53 1.10
N ASP A 22 -1.73 -13.10 -0.11
CA ASP A 22 -0.60 -13.68 -0.84
C ASP A 22 0.72 -13.44 -0.08
N LEU A 23 0.94 -12.23 0.48
CA LEU A 23 2.08 -11.93 1.34
C LEU A 23 2.07 -12.78 2.61
N LEU A 24 0.93 -12.81 3.30
CA LEU A 24 0.77 -13.55 4.55
C LEU A 24 1.09 -15.03 4.37
N ALA A 25 0.65 -15.65 3.27
CA ALA A 25 0.89 -17.05 2.96
C ALA A 25 2.38 -17.42 2.87
N GLN A 26 3.26 -16.47 2.56
CA GLN A 26 4.71 -16.70 2.42
C GLN A 26 5.48 -16.53 3.74
N ILE A 27 4.84 -16.11 4.83
CA ILE A 27 5.52 -15.99 6.13
C ILE A 27 5.70 -17.40 6.73
N PRO A 28 6.95 -17.86 6.97
CA PRO A 28 7.22 -19.26 7.37
C PRO A 28 7.08 -19.49 8.88
N LEU A 29 6.32 -18.67 9.60
CA LEU A 29 6.06 -18.82 11.02
C LEU A 29 4.66 -19.40 11.24
N ALA A 30 4.61 -20.60 11.86
CA ALA A 30 3.33 -21.27 12.14
C ALA A 30 2.61 -20.69 13.36
N ALA A 31 3.36 -20.28 14.40
CA ALA A 31 2.80 -19.83 15.68
C ALA A 31 3.66 -18.68 16.28
N PRO A 32 3.62 -17.48 15.72
CA PRO A 32 4.25 -16.32 16.33
C PRO A 32 3.56 -15.97 17.65
N ARG A 33 4.31 -15.44 18.59
CA ARG A 33 3.74 -14.91 19.87
C ARG A 33 3.08 -13.55 19.65
N LYS A 34 3.74 -12.71 18.86
CA LYS A 34 3.28 -11.34 18.58
C LYS A 34 3.52 -10.98 17.12
N ALA A 35 2.50 -10.41 16.48
CA ALA A 35 2.60 -9.84 15.14
C ALA A 35 2.09 -8.40 15.13
N VAL A 36 2.77 -7.54 14.36
CA VAL A 36 2.38 -6.14 14.20
C VAL A 36 2.10 -5.85 12.74
N ASP A 37 0.91 -5.28 12.49
CA ASP A 37 0.47 -4.78 11.20
C ASP A 37 0.84 -3.29 11.08
N ILE A 38 1.82 -2.99 10.26
CA ILE A 38 2.36 -1.63 10.05
C ILE A 38 1.56 -0.96 8.93
N GLY A 39 0.91 0.18 9.23
CA GLY A 39 -0.01 0.85 8.32
C GLY A 39 -1.28 0.03 8.15
N CYS A 40 -1.87 -0.38 9.27
CA CYS A 40 -3.00 -1.30 9.33
C CYS A 40 -4.28 -0.76 8.66
N GLY A 41 -4.36 0.56 8.43
CA GLY A 41 -5.54 1.19 7.87
C GLY A 41 -6.80 0.86 8.70
N PRO A 42 -7.93 0.52 8.06
CA PRO A 42 -9.19 0.20 8.75
C PRO A 42 -9.24 -1.26 9.26
N GLY A 43 -8.08 -1.96 9.33
CA GLY A 43 -7.95 -3.28 9.94
C GLY A 43 -8.11 -4.48 9.03
N ASN A 44 -8.24 -4.32 7.71
CA ASN A 44 -8.41 -5.43 6.76
C ASN A 44 -7.25 -6.44 6.80
N SER A 45 -6.01 -5.96 6.77
CA SER A 45 -4.83 -6.82 6.87
C SER A 45 -4.65 -7.39 8.27
N THR A 46 -4.99 -6.61 9.30
CA THR A 46 -4.97 -7.07 10.70
C THR A 46 -5.92 -8.24 10.93
N GLU A 47 -7.12 -8.22 10.33
CA GLU A 47 -8.09 -9.32 10.38
C GLU A 47 -7.51 -10.63 9.86
N LEU A 48 -6.79 -10.59 8.74
CA LEU A 48 -6.09 -11.77 8.19
C LEU A 48 -5.02 -12.32 9.13
N LEU A 49 -4.30 -11.45 9.85
CA LEU A 49 -3.32 -11.88 10.85
C LEU A 49 -4.02 -12.58 12.03
N VAL A 50 -5.15 -12.03 12.50
CA VAL A 50 -5.96 -12.63 13.57
C VAL A 50 -6.50 -14.01 13.16
N GLU A 51 -7.02 -14.13 11.93
CA GLU A 51 -7.52 -15.40 11.41
C GLU A 51 -6.42 -16.45 11.32
N ARG A 52 -5.24 -16.07 10.84
CA ARG A 52 -4.11 -16.99 10.68
C ARG A 52 -3.51 -17.42 12.01
N TRP A 53 -3.40 -16.48 12.95
CA TRP A 53 -2.74 -16.71 14.25
C TRP A 53 -3.64 -16.33 15.43
N PRO A 54 -4.71 -17.11 15.69
CA PRO A 54 -5.73 -16.77 16.69
C PRO A 54 -5.19 -16.71 18.13
N ASN A 55 -4.03 -17.31 18.39
CA ASN A 55 -3.36 -17.32 19.69
C ASN A 55 -2.25 -16.29 19.80
N ALA A 56 -1.94 -15.54 18.75
CA ALA A 56 -0.93 -14.49 18.79
C ALA A 56 -1.50 -13.19 19.32
N GLU A 57 -0.66 -12.40 19.97
CA GLU A 57 -0.97 -10.99 20.24
C GLU A 57 -0.82 -10.20 18.94
N ILE A 58 -1.94 -9.69 18.40
CA ILE A 58 -1.95 -8.91 17.17
C ILE A 58 -2.15 -7.43 17.51
N MET A 59 -1.29 -6.58 16.94
CA MET A 59 -1.39 -5.12 17.08
C MET A 59 -1.33 -4.47 15.70
N GLY A 60 -2.12 -3.41 15.49
CA GLY A 60 -2.03 -2.54 14.32
C GLY A 60 -1.46 -1.17 14.66
N ILE A 61 -0.66 -0.59 13.77
CA ILE A 61 -0.25 0.82 13.85
C ILE A 61 -0.59 1.56 12.56
N ASP A 62 -1.05 2.80 12.68
CA ASP A 62 -1.30 3.73 11.56
C ASP A 62 -1.11 5.17 12.03
N THR A 63 -0.96 6.10 11.12
CA THR A 63 -0.89 7.54 11.41
C THR A 63 -2.25 8.24 11.32
N SER A 64 -3.26 7.59 10.75
CA SER A 64 -4.60 8.14 10.55
C SER A 64 -5.52 7.76 11.70
N ALA A 65 -5.98 8.76 12.46
CA ALA A 65 -6.94 8.57 13.54
C ALA A 65 -8.27 7.99 13.05
N ASP A 66 -8.74 8.37 11.84
CA ASP A 66 -9.97 7.85 11.25
C ASP A 66 -9.85 6.36 10.89
N MET A 67 -8.72 5.96 10.29
CA MET A 67 -8.43 4.56 10.00
C MET A 67 -8.40 3.71 11.28
N LEU A 68 -7.71 4.19 12.32
CA LEU A 68 -7.63 3.48 13.61
C LEU A 68 -8.99 3.38 14.32
N ARG A 69 -9.85 4.38 14.18
CA ARG A 69 -11.22 4.31 14.71
C ARG A 69 -11.98 3.14 14.09
N GLN A 70 -11.94 3.03 12.76
CA GLN A 70 -12.61 1.95 12.04
C GLN A 70 -11.96 0.57 12.31
N ALA A 71 -10.64 0.51 12.44
CA ALA A 71 -9.95 -0.72 12.83
C ALA A 71 -10.42 -1.21 14.22
N ARG A 72 -10.62 -0.31 15.19
CA ARG A 72 -11.15 -0.66 16.52
C ARG A 72 -12.61 -1.10 16.47
N GLU A 73 -13.41 -0.52 15.59
CA GLU A 73 -14.81 -0.96 15.36
C GLU A 73 -14.86 -2.36 14.74
N ARG A 74 -13.97 -2.64 13.75
CA ARG A 74 -13.87 -3.94 13.08
C ARG A 74 -13.33 -5.03 14.00
N LEU A 75 -12.29 -4.74 14.77
CA LEU A 75 -11.56 -5.69 15.61
C LEU A 75 -11.42 -5.20 17.05
N PRO A 76 -12.51 -5.14 17.82
CA PRO A 76 -12.55 -4.50 19.14
C PRO A 76 -11.69 -5.20 20.21
N LYS A 77 -11.23 -6.41 19.94
CA LYS A 77 -10.34 -7.16 20.86
C LYS A 77 -8.86 -6.91 20.59
N GLN A 78 -8.50 -6.24 19.49
CA GLN A 78 -7.12 -5.99 19.10
C GLN A 78 -6.65 -4.61 19.54
N THR A 79 -5.34 -4.46 19.67
CA THR A 79 -4.71 -3.19 20.04
C THR A 79 -4.37 -2.40 18.78
N PHE A 80 -4.79 -1.12 18.74
CA PHE A 80 -4.48 -0.20 17.65
C PHE A 80 -3.87 1.08 18.20
N VAL A 81 -2.68 1.44 17.70
CA VAL A 81 -1.87 2.56 18.19
C VAL A 81 -1.60 3.55 17.07
N GLU A 82 -1.81 4.83 17.34
CA GLU A 82 -1.39 5.90 16.43
C GLU A 82 0.13 6.04 16.52
N ALA A 83 0.83 5.73 15.41
CA ALA A 83 2.28 5.77 15.35
C ALA A 83 2.79 5.98 13.93
N ASN A 84 3.90 6.72 13.82
CA ASN A 84 4.64 6.86 12.57
C ASN A 84 5.79 5.85 12.55
N VAL A 85 5.75 4.95 11.57
CA VAL A 85 6.76 3.88 11.41
C VAL A 85 8.20 4.41 11.34
N ALA A 86 8.42 5.63 10.85
CA ALA A 86 9.75 6.23 10.77
C ALA A 86 10.44 6.38 12.14
N HIS A 87 9.66 6.52 13.21
CA HIS A 87 10.17 6.73 14.58
C HIS A 87 9.70 5.64 15.55
N TRP A 88 8.76 4.80 15.13
CA TRP A 88 8.22 3.74 15.98
C TRP A 88 9.20 2.59 16.15
N VAL A 89 9.23 2.02 17.36
CA VAL A 89 10.05 0.87 17.72
C VAL A 89 9.13 -0.32 17.99
N PRO A 90 9.38 -1.48 17.37
CA PRO A 90 8.60 -2.69 17.65
C PRO A 90 8.65 -3.06 19.14
N PRO A 91 7.51 -3.47 19.74
CA PRO A 91 7.52 -4.02 21.09
C PRO A 91 8.47 -5.21 21.22
N ALA A 92 9.01 -5.41 22.42
CA ALA A 92 9.80 -6.60 22.70
C ALA A 92 9.02 -7.89 22.37
N ASN A 93 9.73 -8.92 21.92
CA ASN A 93 9.16 -10.22 21.53
C ASN A 93 8.19 -10.17 20.33
N THR A 94 8.27 -9.15 19.48
CA THR A 94 7.59 -9.15 18.18
C THR A 94 8.26 -10.17 17.27
N ASP A 95 7.51 -11.17 16.83
CA ASP A 95 8.01 -12.22 15.93
C ASP A 95 7.72 -11.92 14.47
N VAL A 96 6.66 -11.13 14.17
CA VAL A 96 6.28 -10.77 12.81
C VAL A 96 6.02 -9.26 12.71
N LEU A 97 6.64 -8.64 11.71
CA LEU A 97 6.29 -7.31 11.21
C LEU A 97 5.67 -7.48 9.82
N PHE A 98 4.42 -7.11 9.69
CA PHE A 98 3.65 -7.20 8.46
C PHE A 98 3.34 -5.80 7.94
N ALA A 99 3.50 -5.56 6.64
CA ALA A 99 3.25 -4.25 6.05
C ALA A 99 2.67 -4.38 4.63
N ASN A 100 1.44 -3.98 4.45
CA ASN A 100 0.79 -4.03 3.14
C ASN A 100 0.45 -2.63 2.62
N ALA A 101 1.08 -2.23 1.52
CA ALA A 101 0.86 -0.99 0.80
C ALA A 101 1.10 0.30 1.62
N ILE A 102 2.16 0.31 2.42
CA ILE A 102 2.55 1.48 3.23
C ILE A 102 3.93 2.05 2.82
N PHE A 103 4.97 1.21 2.65
CA PHE A 103 6.34 1.70 2.52
C PHE A 103 6.62 2.50 1.26
N GLN A 104 5.77 2.43 0.24
CA GLN A 104 5.83 3.34 -0.92
C GLN A 104 5.55 4.82 -0.56
N TRP A 105 5.06 5.10 0.64
CA TRP A 105 4.80 6.44 1.16
C TRP A 105 5.83 6.91 2.20
N VAL A 106 6.74 6.01 2.59
CA VAL A 106 7.74 6.28 3.63
C VAL A 106 9.06 6.69 2.98
N PRO A 107 9.54 7.91 3.21
CA PRO A 107 10.85 8.32 2.71
C PRO A 107 11.94 7.38 3.21
N ASP A 108 12.95 7.11 2.35
CA ASP A 108 14.08 6.25 2.70
C ASP A 108 13.67 4.89 3.31
N HIS A 109 12.63 4.27 2.72
CA HIS A 109 12.02 3.07 3.28
C HIS A 109 12.99 1.89 3.40
N LEU A 110 14.02 1.77 2.55
CA LEU A 110 15.03 0.71 2.69
C LEU A 110 15.73 0.76 4.04
N ARG A 111 16.10 1.95 4.50
CA ARG A 111 16.70 2.16 5.83
C ARG A 111 15.72 1.79 6.95
N GLN A 112 14.43 2.12 6.76
CA GLN A 112 13.40 1.72 7.73
C GLN A 112 13.22 0.20 7.77
N LEU A 113 13.23 -0.49 6.63
CA LEU A 113 13.16 -1.95 6.57
C LEU A 113 14.36 -2.60 7.26
N GLN A 114 15.59 -2.09 7.06
CA GLN A 114 16.78 -2.55 7.77
C GLN A 114 16.64 -2.40 9.28
N ARG A 115 16.21 -1.24 9.76
CA ARG A 115 16.01 -0.95 11.18
C ARG A 115 14.97 -1.90 11.79
N LEU A 116 13.85 -2.10 11.13
CA LEU A 116 12.76 -2.96 11.59
C LEU A 116 13.17 -4.43 11.61
N LEU A 117 13.82 -4.92 10.56
CA LEU A 117 14.34 -6.29 10.52
C LEU A 117 15.41 -6.49 11.61
N GLY A 118 16.30 -5.51 11.81
CA GLY A 118 17.31 -5.53 12.86
C GLY A 118 16.73 -5.61 14.29
N ALA A 119 15.53 -5.06 14.51
CA ALA A 119 14.85 -5.08 15.81
C ALA A 119 14.16 -6.42 16.14
N LEU A 120 13.91 -7.28 15.14
CA LEU A 120 13.29 -8.59 15.36
C LEU A 120 14.24 -9.56 16.09
N PRO A 121 13.72 -10.54 16.83
CA PRO A 121 14.53 -11.66 17.36
C PRO A 121 14.99 -12.59 16.23
N ALA A 122 15.95 -13.46 16.51
CA ALA A 122 16.33 -14.53 15.59
C ALA A 122 15.11 -15.40 15.24
N GLY A 123 14.91 -15.69 13.96
CA GLY A 123 13.74 -16.39 13.42
C GLY A 123 12.51 -15.49 13.22
N GLY A 124 12.56 -14.22 13.62
CA GLY A 124 11.48 -13.27 13.34
C GLY A 124 11.39 -12.88 11.86
N ALA A 125 10.20 -12.57 11.37
CA ALA A 125 9.93 -12.27 9.97
C ALA A 125 9.47 -10.82 9.74
N LEU A 126 10.06 -10.18 8.75
CA LEU A 126 9.57 -8.93 8.14
C LEU A 126 8.95 -9.27 6.79
N ALA A 127 7.66 -8.98 6.63
CA ALA A 127 6.91 -9.21 5.40
C ALA A 127 6.34 -7.90 4.86
N VAL A 128 6.69 -7.55 3.64
CA VAL A 128 6.35 -6.25 3.03
C VAL A 128 5.79 -6.45 1.63
N GLN A 129 4.69 -5.78 1.33
CA GLN A 129 4.14 -5.63 -0.01
C GLN A 129 3.97 -4.15 -0.35
N MET A 130 4.29 -3.78 -1.58
CA MET A 130 4.12 -2.42 -2.10
C MET A 130 3.60 -2.46 -3.54
N PRO A 131 2.70 -1.54 -3.95
CA PRO A 131 2.40 -1.36 -5.37
C PRO A 131 3.64 -0.83 -6.10
N ASP A 132 3.99 -1.49 -7.21
CA ASP A 132 5.09 -1.10 -8.13
C ASP A 132 4.50 -0.75 -9.49
N ASN A 133 3.71 0.32 -9.51
CA ASN A 133 2.77 0.63 -10.58
C ASN A 133 2.87 2.07 -11.13
N LEU A 134 3.94 2.79 -10.80
CA LEU A 134 4.09 4.18 -11.28
C LEU A 134 4.25 4.28 -12.79
N ASP A 135 4.73 3.21 -13.45
CA ASP A 135 4.88 3.13 -14.90
C ASP A 135 3.60 2.62 -15.61
N GLU A 136 2.58 2.23 -14.85
CA GLU A 136 1.31 1.83 -15.45
C GLU A 136 0.55 3.05 -16.02
N PRO A 137 -0.17 2.87 -17.16
CA PRO A 137 -0.78 3.99 -17.88
C PRO A 137 -1.61 4.93 -17.00
N CYS A 138 -2.42 4.40 -16.07
CA CYS A 138 -3.22 5.25 -15.19
C CYS A 138 -2.37 6.18 -14.30
N HIS A 139 -1.18 5.77 -13.87
CA HIS A 139 -0.27 6.62 -13.09
C HIS A 139 0.56 7.56 -13.97
N VAL A 140 0.98 7.11 -15.14
CA VAL A 140 1.66 7.98 -16.14
C VAL A 140 0.76 9.16 -16.51
N MET A 141 -0.50 8.88 -16.81
CA MET A 141 -1.48 9.91 -17.23
C MET A 141 -1.82 10.91 -16.15
N MET A 142 -1.79 10.54 -14.86
CA MET A 142 -1.92 11.53 -13.78
C MET A 142 -0.84 12.62 -13.88
N ARG A 143 0.42 12.20 -14.09
CA ARG A 143 1.55 13.12 -14.21
C ARG A 143 1.49 13.95 -15.50
N GLU A 144 1.11 13.33 -16.62
CA GLU A 144 0.95 14.02 -17.90
C GLU A 144 -0.12 15.10 -17.84
N VAL A 145 -1.30 14.79 -17.28
CA VAL A 145 -2.39 15.78 -17.11
C VAL A 145 -1.96 16.89 -16.17
N ALA A 146 -1.24 16.56 -15.07
CA ALA A 146 -0.73 17.57 -14.16
C ALA A 146 0.27 18.53 -14.84
N HIS A 147 1.09 18.04 -15.76
CA HIS A 147 2.05 18.87 -16.49
C HIS A 147 1.43 19.70 -17.63
N ALA A 148 0.35 19.20 -18.23
CA ALA A 148 -0.23 19.84 -19.43
C ALA A 148 -1.25 20.94 -19.11
N GLY A 149 -1.91 20.90 -17.93
CA GLY A 149 -3.01 21.79 -17.59
C GLY A 149 -2.60 23.10 -16.91
N PRO A 150 -3.58 24.00 -16.69
CA PRO A 150 -3.35 25.28 -16.02
C PRO A 150 -2.90 25.13 -14.56
N TRP A 151 -3.14 23.98 -13.95
CA TRP A 151 -2.75 23.58 -12.59
C TRP A 151 -1.30 23.13 -12.44
N ARG A 152 -0.48 23.25 -13.49
CA ARG A 152 0.89 22.74 -13.51
C ARG A 152 1.74 23.23 -12.33
N GLU A 153 1.65 24.51 -11.98
CA GLU A 153 2.40 25.08 -10.87
C GLU A 153 1.89 24.56 -9.52
N THR A 154 0.58 24.49 -9.33
CA THR A 154 -0.08 23.96 -8.13
C THR A 154 0.27 22.49 -7.89
N LEU A 155 0.43 21.70 -8.96
CA LEU A 155 0.70 20.27 -8.91
C LEU A 155 2.17 19.88 -9.10
N ALA A 156 3.10 20.85 -9.04
CA ALA A 156 4.53 20.59 -9.26
C ALA A 156 5.10 19.50 -8.34
N ASP A 157 4.62 19.41 -7.10
CA ASP A 157 5.05 18.43 -6.10
C ASP A 157 4.20 17.15 -6.09
N ALA A 158 3.02 17.16 -6.69
CA ALA A 158 2.13 16.00 -6.72
C ALA A 158 2.78 14.78 -7.40
N ALA A 159 3.54 15.03 -8.47
CA ALA A 159 4.27 13.98 -9.20
C ALA A 159 5.40 13.34 -8.37
N ARG A 160 5.86 14.02 -7.31
CA ARG A 160 6.92 13.57 -6.40
C ARG A 160 6.39 12.96 -5.11
N ALA A 161 5.07 12.87 -4.94
CA ALA A 161 4.44 12.32 -3.73
C ALA A 161 4.79 10.83 -3.49
N ARG A 162 5.25 10.12 -4.52
CA ARG A 162 5.77 8.76 -4.47
C ARG A 162 7.01 8.64 -5.34
N ASP A 163 8.04 8.00 -4.79
CA ASP A 163 9.22 7.61 -5.54
C ASP A 163 9.00 6.27 -6.27
N VAL A 164 9.71 6.08 -7.38
CA VAL A 164 9.84 4.76 -8.02
C VAL A 164 10.54 3.82 -7.04
N LEU A 165 10.01 2.60 -6.90
CA LEU A 165 10.64 1.61 -6.04
C LEU A 165 12.05 1.27 -6.54
N PRO A 166 13.03 1.13 -5.65
CA PRO A 166 14.33 0.58 -6.00
C PRO A 166 14.19 -0.79 -6.67
N LYS A 167 15.18 -1.16 -7.48
CA LYS A 167 15.23 -2.49 -8.10
C LYS A 167 15.36 -3.59 -7.02
N PRO A 168 14.87 -4.81 -7.28
CA PRO A 168 14.91 -5.92 -6.30
C PRO A 168 16.29 -6.16 -5.69
N GLY A 169 17.38 -5.97 -6.45
CA GLY A 169 18.76 -6.10 -5.96
C GLY A 169 19.09 -5.15 -4.81
N ALA A 170 18.55 -3.92 -4.82
CA ALA A 170 18.78 -2.97 -3.72
C ALA A 170 18.13 -3.43 -2.40
N TYR A 171 16.95 -4.07 -2.46
CA TYR A 171 16.34 -4.69 -1.28
C TYR A 171 17.14 -5.90 -0.80
N TYR A 172 17.61 -6.73 -1.72
CA TYR A 172 18.45 -7.88 -1.39
C TYR A 172 19.73 -7.43 -0.69
N ASP A 173 20.47 -6.49 -1.26
CA ASP A 173 21.73 -6.00 -0.71
C ASP A 173 21.54 -5.33 0.65
N ALA A 174 20.43 -4.59 0.83
CA ALA A 174 20.12 -3.93 2.08
C ALA A 174 19.73 -4.90 3.21
N LEU A 175 18.97 -5.95 2.92
CA LEU A 175 18.37 -6.82 3.94
C LEU A 175 19.14 -8.12 4.17
N ARG A 176 19.83 -8.66 3.15
CA ARG A 176 20.54 -9.93 3.22
C ARG A 176 21.56 -10.02 4.37
N PRO A 177 22.32 -8.96 4.70
CA PRO A 177 23.25 -9.01 5.83
C PRO A 177 22.58 -9.17 7.20
N LEU A 178 21.26 -8.92 7.30
CA LEU A 178 20.48 -8.93 8.54
C LEU A 178 19.56 -10.15 8.67
N CYS A 179 19.51 -11.04 7.68
CA CYS A 179 18.59 -12.17 7.67
C CYS A 179 19.24 -13.46 7.15
N GLN A 180 18.71 -14.59 7.58
CA GLN A 180 19.13 -15.92 7.11
C GLN A 180 18.43 -16.30 5.79
N ARG A 181 17.15 -15.88 5.63
CA ARG A 181 16.33 -16.13 4.45
C ARG A 181 15.72 -14.84 3.96
N ILE A 182 15.73 -14.64 2.65
CA ILE A 182 15.04 -13.54 1.97
C ILE A 182 14.40 -14.04 0.68
N GLU A 183 13.14 -13.69 0.47
CA GLU A 183 12.41 -13.93 -0.75
C GLU A 183 11.89 -12.60 -1.29
N ILE A 184 12.08 -12.39 -2.60
CA ILE A 184 11.69 -11.16 -3.30
C ILE A 184 11.03 -11.57 -4.60
N TRP A 185 9.80 -11.04 -4.84
CA TRP A 185 9.09 -11.34 -6.08
C TRP A 185 8.13 -10.22 -6.49
N HIS A 186 7.65 -10.31 -7.72
CA HIS A 186 6.54 -9.50 -8.22
C HIS A 186 5.34 -10.39 -8.52
N THR A 187 4.14 -9.85 -8.27
CA THR A 187 2.88 -10.41 -8.77
C THR A 187 2.14 -9.33 -9.53
N ILE A 188 1.67 -9.66 -10.72
CA ILE A 188 0.84 -8.77 -11.53
C ILE A 188 -0.62 -9.21 -11.38
N TYR A 189 -1.42 -8.37 -10.74
CA TYR A 189 -2.87 -8.56 -10.67
C TYR A 189 -3.52 -7.87 -11.86
N ASN A 190 -4.41 -8.56 -12.54
CA ASN A 190 -5.21 -8.00 -13.63
C ASN A 190 -6.66 -7.87 -13.12
N HIS A 191 -7.02 -6.67 -12.68
CA HIS A 191 -8.36 -6.39 -12.16
C HIS A 191 -9.31 -6.10 -13.30
N VAL A 192 -10.38 -6.90 -13.41
CA VAL A 192 -11.45 -6.70 -14.38
C VAL A 192 -12.44 -5.69 -13.81
N LEU A 193 -12.50 -4.51 -14.40
CA LEU A 193 -13.33 -3.39 -13.96
C LEU A 193 -14.40 -3.07 -15.01
N ALA A 194 -15.48 -2.42 -14.58
CA ALA A 194 -16.62 -2.14 -15.45
C ALA A 194 -16.24 -1.28 -16.67
N ASP A 195 -15.45 -0.23 -16.44
CA ASP A 195 -15.03 0.73 -17.45
C ASP A 195 -13.85 1.59 -16.97
N ALA A 196 -13.41 2.54 -17.79
CA ALA A 196 -12.34 3.48 -17.44
C ALA A 196 -12.68 4.37 -16.22
N THR A 197 -13.97 4.66 -15.99
CA THR A 197 -14.41 5.43 -14.81
C THR A 197 -14.14 4.65 -13.53
N ALA A 198 -14.34 3.33 -13.56
CA ALA A 198 -14.01 2.46 -12.43
C ALA A 198 -12.50 2.46 -12.11
N ILE A 199 -11.61 2.60 -13.13
CA ILE A 199 -10.17 2.78 -12.91
C ILE A 199 -9.92 4.11 -12.18
N VAL A 200 -10.55 5.20 -12.61
CA VAL A 200 -10.42 6.52 -11.96
C VAL A 200 -10.89 6.44 -10.51
N GLU A 201 -12.03 5.80 -10.24
CA GLU A 201 -12.52 5.59 -8.87
C GLU A 201 -11.58 4.71 -8.04
N TRP A 202 -10.94 3.70 -8.65
CA TRP A 202 -9.93 2.88 -7.98
C TRP A 202 -8.76 3.72 -7.43
N VAL A 203 -8.19 4.60 -8.27
CA VAL A 203 -7.02 5.40 -7.90
C VAL A 203 -7.36 6.66 -7.11
N LYS A 204 -8.63 7.08 -7.11
CA LYS A 204 -9.11 8.29 -6.43
C LYS A 204 -8.89 8.27 -4.92
N GLY A 205 -9.06 7.09 -4.31
CA GLY A 205 -8.78 6.90 -2.88
C GLY A 205 -7.29 6.79 -2.52
N THR A 206 -6.38 6.80 -3.50
CA THR A 206 -4.95 6.56 -3.28
C THR A 206 -4.06 7.47 -4.13
N GLY A 207 -3.57 6.98 -5.26
CA GLY A 207 -2.60 7.67 -6.12
C GLY A 207 -3.07 8.99 -6.71
N LEU A 208 -4.38 9.21 -6.87
CA LEU A 208 -4.93 10.43 -7.43
C LEU A 208 -5.06 11.57 -6.40
N LYS A 209 -5.12 11.26 -5.08
CA LYS A 209 -5.27 12.29 -4.04
C LYS A 209 -4.24 13.43 -4.12
N PRO A 210 -2.94 13.19 -4.26
CA PRO A 210 -1.95 14.26 -4.37
C PRO A 210 -2.22 15.24 -5.53
N PHE A 211 -2.92 14.77 -6.58
CA PHE A 211 -3.23 15.57 -7.76
C PHE A 211 -4.56 16.33 -7.66
N VAL A 212 -5.51 15.84 -6.88
CA VAL A 212 -6.85 16.46 -6.82
C VAL A 212 -7.09 17.28 -5.55
N ASP A 213 -6.46 16.93 -4.43
CA ASP A 213 -6.67 17.60 -3.15
C ASP A 213 -6.18 19.07 -3.17
N PRO A 214 -5.06 19.44 -3.83
CA PRO A 214 -4.61 20.83 -3.90
C PRO A 214 -5.44 21.74 -4.82
N LEU A 215 -6.31 21.16 -5.68
CA LEU A 215 -7.06 21.91 -6.69
C LEU A 215 -8.36 22.50 -6.15
N GLU A 216 -8.70 23.68 -6.60
CA GLU A 216 -10.02 24.28 -6.41
C GLU A 216 -11.13 23.41 -7.08
N PRO A 217 -12.38 23.46 -6.60
CA PRO A 217 -13.45 22.59 -7.08
C PRO A 217 -13.64 22.56 -8.60
N ALA A 218 -13.52 23.71 -9.27
CA ALA A 218 -13.68 23.81 -10.72
C ALA A 218 -12.50 23.16 -11.46
N GLU A 219 -11.26 23.43 -11.02
CA GLU A 219 -10.04 22.83 -11.57
C GLU A 219 -10.01 21.33 -11.34
N ARG A 220 -10.40 20.87 -10.14
CA ARG A 220 -10.51 19.44 -9.81
C ARG A 220 -11.45 18.71 -10.75
N LYS A 221 -12.62 19.28 -11.04
CA LYS A 221 -13.60 18.71 -11.97
C LYS A 221 -13.00 18.58 -13.38
N GLU A 222 -12.32 19.61 -13.84
CA GLU A 222 -11.70 19.63 -15.16
C GLU A 222 -10.51 18.65 -15.25
N PHE A 223 -9.64 18.63 -14.23
CA PHE A 223 -8.56 17.66 -14.13
C PHE A 223 -9.08 16.22 -14.23
N VAL A 224 -10.08 15.88 -13.43
CA VAL A 224 -10.66 14.52 -13.42
C VAL A 224 -11.30 14.19 -14.77
N ARG A 225 -11.95 15.16 -15.42
CA ARG A 225 -12.53 14.98 -16.76
C ARG A 225 -11.44 14.64 -17.79
N GLU A 226 -10.37 15.43 -17.85
CA GLU A 226 -9.26 15.21 -18.78
C GLU A 226 -8.53 13.90 -18.48
N TYR A 227 -8.26 13.62 -17.21
CA TYR A 227 -7.65 12.37 -16.78
C TYR A 227 -8.49 11.16 -17.19
N THR A 228 -9.82 11.20 -16.95
CA THR A 228 -10.72 10.10 -17.34
C THR A 228 -10.70 9.85 -18.84
N ALA A 229 -10.68 10.90 -19.65
CA ALA A 229 -10.61 10.74 -21.11
C ALA A 229 -9.31 10.04 -21.56
N ARG A 230 -8.17 10.39 -20.97
CA ARG A 230 -6.88 9.73 -21.27
C ARG A 230 -6.85 8.29 -20.79
N VAL A 231 -7.38 8.01 -19.59
CA VAL A 231 -7.50 6.64 -19.09
C VAL A 231 -8.38 5.80 -20.01
N ALA A 232 -9.51 6.33 -20.50
CA ALA A 232 -10.38 5.63 -21.43
C ALA A 232 -9.67 5.27 -22.76
N ALA A 233 -8.79 6.15 -23.24
CA ALA A 233 -7.99 5.86 -24.44
C ALA A 233 -6.92 4.79 -24.20
N ALA A 234 -6.35 4.71 -22.99
CA ALA A 234 -5.29 3.78 -22.65
C ALA A 234 -5.78 2.37 -22.25
N TYR A 235 -7.02 2.28 -21.81
CA TYR A 235 -7.65 1.01 -21.40
C TYR A 235 -8.86 0.68 -22.28
N PRO A 236 -8.61 0.17 -23.50
CA PRO A 236 -9.69 -0.17 -24.43
C PRO A 236 -10.57 -1.29 -23.85
N PRO A 237 -11.89 -1.25 -24.13
CA PRO A 237 -12.80 -2.27 -23.66
C PRO A 237 -12.48 -3.63 -24.27
N GLN A 238 -12.65 -4.68 -23.49
CA GLN A 238 -12.57 -6.08 -23.91
C GLN A 238 -13.87 -6.51 -24.60
N VAL A 239 -13.96 -7.79 -25.00
CA VAL A 239 -15.11 -8.34 -25.74
C VAL A 239 -16.47 -8.21 -25.03
N ASP A 240 -16.43 -8.07 -23.69
CA ASP A 240 -17.61 -7.89 -22.82
C ASP A 240 -17.86 -6.44 -22.40
N GLY A 241 -17.07 -5.50 -22.97
CA GLY A 241 -17.14 -4.07 -22.65
C GLY A 241 -16.36 -3.65 -21.39
N LYS A 242 -15.81 -4.59 -20.64
CA LYS A 242 -15.00 -4.31 -19.43
C LYS A 242 -13.56 -3.94 -19.78
N VAL A 243 -12.85 -3.37 -18.81
CA VAL A 243 -11.44 -3.01 -18.93
C VAL A 243 -10.59 -3.81 -17.97
N ILE A 244 -9.30 -3.99 -18.31
CA ILE A 244 -8.35 -4.71 -17.45
C ILE A 244 -7.35 -3.70 -16.90
N LEU A 245 -7.39 -3.49 -15.58
CA LEU A 245 -6.39 -2.71 -14.85
C LEU A 245 -5.25 -3.65 -14.45
N ARG A 246 -4.13 -3.53 -15.14
CA ARG A 246 -2.88 -4.20 -14.75
C ARG A 246 -2.30 -3.51 -13.51
N PHE A 247 -1.98 -4.28 -12.46
CA PHE A 247 -1.56 -3.75 -11.17
C PHE A 247 -0.39 -4.56 -10.59
N PRO A 248 0.86 -4.22 -10.96
CA PRO A 248 2.05 -4.86 -10.42
C PRO A 248 2.23 -4.55 -8.93
N ARG A 249 2.66 -5.55 -8.19
CA ARG A 249 3.01 -5.44 -6.79
C ARG A 249 4.32 -6.14 -6.48
N PHE A 250 5.13 -5.50 -5.68
CA PHE A 250 6.42 -5.96 -5.21
C PHE A 250 6.30 -6.53 -3.80
N PHE A 251 6.98 -7.63 -3.55
CA PHE A 251 6.91 -8.37 -2.28
C PHE A 251 8.30 -8.69 -1.77
N VAL A 252 8.48 -8.61 -0.46
CA VAL A 252 9.68 -9.05 0.27
C VAL A 252 9.26 -9.77 1.54
N VAL A 253 9.84 -10.94 1.78
CA VAL A 253 9.79 -11.64 3.08
C VAL A 253 11.22 -11.93 3.51
N ALA A 254 11.64 -11.38 4.65
CA ALA A 254 12.96 -11.59 5.24
C ALA A 254 12.83 -12.21 6.62
N VAL A 255 13.57 -13.28 6.90
CA VAL A 255 13.62 -13.97 8.20
C VAL A 255 14.99 -13.78 8.80
N LYS A 256 15.05 -13.19 9.99
CA LYS A 256 16.29 -12.89 10.74
C LYS A 256 16.99 -14.11 11.27
#